data_82fc545b9e76a644188a20df05361f8f
#
_entry.id   82fc545b9e76a644188a20df05361f8f
#
_cell.length_a   1.000
_cell.length_b   1.000
_cell.length_c   1.000
_cell.angle_alpha   90.00
_cell.angle_beta   90.00
_cell.angle_gamma   90.00
#
_symmetry.space_group_name_H-M   'P 1'
#
loop_
_entity.id
_entity.type
_entity.pdbx_description
1 polymer ?
#
loop_
_entity_poly.entity_id
_entity_poly.type
_entity_poly.pdbx_seq_one_letter_code
_entity_poly.pdbx_strand_id
1 'polypeptide(L)'
;QKYKIVIFTNQKGIKNKKTNKSDIINKITKLFPFADYFISTDDDLYRKPMIGMFDKFTELNGEVKDMFYVGDAAGRKNDHSFADINFAYNANIKFFTETEYFTGEIDLDIAPLCPEQEGKVNKISDMKLYDQYVVFIMQGFPASGKTSFIKEYVKQNKIKNSLHLSNDTHTKSKLKKALKKGMEDEAVIFIDNTNATKNNRKEIIDIVKNDKDYNIIGIHITTSMEMAKALNKQRYYISNMDKNYKGKIYGKIPYVAYNVFKSRFEKMEKEEGFNKIINFLPDIKLKYCFV
;
A
#
# COMPACT_ATOMS: atom_id res chain seq x y z
N GLN A 1 41.56 -1.88 -6.77
CA GLN A 1 40.16 -1.40 -6.72
C GLN A 1 39.73 -1.29 -5.26
N LYS A 2 39.28 -0.10 -4.82
CA LYS A 2 38.95 0.15 -3.41
C LYS A 2 37.57 -0.43 -3.01
N TYR A 3 36.64 -0.48 -3.99
CA TYR A 3 35.28 -0.97 -3.79
C TYR A 3 34.92 -2.07 -4.79
N LYS A 4 34.07 -3.01 -4.35
CA LYS A 4 33.40 -3.96 -5.25
C LYS A 4 32.22 -3.25 -5.91
N ILE A 5 32.08 -3.36 -7.23
CA ILE A 5 30.97 -2.78 -7.99
C ILE A 5 29.85 -3.80 -8.07
N VAL A 6 28.62 -3.34 -7.75
CA VAL A 6 27.39 -4.13 -7.90
C VAL A 6 26.36 -3.29 -8.66
N ILE A 7 25.76 -3.84 -9.72
CA ILE A 7 24.84 -3.14 -10.59
C ILE A 7 23.41 -3.64 -10.33
N PHE A 8 22.51 -2.72 -9.97
CA PHE A 8 21.06 -2.99 -9.83
C PHE A 8 20.30 -2.25 -10.94
N THR A 9 19.69 -2.98 -11.88
CA THR A 9 19.05 -2.36 -13.03
C THR A 9 17.62 -2.83 -13.28
N ASN A 10 16.72 -1.87 -13.61
CA ASN A 10 15.34 -2.11 -14.00
C ASN A 10 15.24 -2.24 -15.54
N GLN A 11 14.96 -3.43 -16.05
CA GLN A 11 14.94 -3.76 -17.47
C GLN A 11 13.61 -4.37 -17.94
N LYS A 12 12.49 -3.67 -17.67
CA LYS A 12 11.13 -4.12 -18.08
C LYS A 12 10.99 -4.28 -19.61
N GLY A 13 11.88 -3.64 -20.38
CA GLY A 13 11.97 -3.81 -21.83
C GLY A 13 12.20 -5.26 -22.26
N ILE A 14 12.88 -6.06 -21.43
CA ILE A 14 13.12 -7.48 -21.70
C ILE A 14 11.80 -8.25 -21.75
N LYS A 15 10.92 -8.10 -20.73
CA LYS A 15 9.60 -8.73 -20.71
C LYS A 15 8.75 -8.34 -21.91
N ASN A 16 8.84 -7.08 -22.31
CA ASN A 16 8.06 -6.52 -23.41
C ASN A 16 8.69 -6.79 -24.79
N LYS A 17 9.75 -7.61 -24.86
CA LYS A 17 10.51 -7.97 -26.08
C LYS A 17 11.07 -6.75 -26.85
N LYS A 18 11.25 -5.61 -26.17
CA LYS A 18 11.89 -4.40 -26.73
C LYS A 18 13.42 -4.44 -26.64
N THR A 19 13.97 -5.29 -25.77
CA THR A 19 15.40 -5.44 -25.50
C THR A 19 15.70 -6.89 -25.19
N ASN A 20 16.82 -7.43 -25.67
CA ASN A 20 17.25 -8.78 -25.34
C ASN A 20 18.02 -8.80 -24.02
N LYS A 21 17.81 -9.83 -23.21
CA LYS A 21 18.54 -10.02 -21.96
C LYS A 21 20.04 -10.16 -22.18
N SER A 22 20.44 -10.91 -23.22
CA SER A 22 21.84 -11.10 -23.61
C SER A 22 22.55 -9.79 -23.93
N ASP A 23 21.89 -8.85 -24.62
CA ASP A 23 22.49 -7.57 -24.97
C ASP A 23 22.79 -6.73 -23.73
N ILE A 24 21.87 -6.74 -22.75
CA ILE A 24 22.09 -6.05 -21.46
C ILE A 24 23.27 -6.68 -20.70
N ILE A 25 23.30 -8.02 -20.60
CA ILE A 25 24.40 -8.73 -19.93
C ILE A 25 25.72 -8.45 -20.63
N ASN A 26 25.78 -8.57 -21.95
CA ASN A 26 27.00 -8.29 -22.75
C ASN A 26 27.49 -6.84 -22.53
N LYS A 27 26.55 -5.87 -22.50
CA LYS A 27 26.89 -4.47 -22.20
C LYS A 27 27.50 -4.32 -20.81
N ILE A 28 26.88 -4.92 -19.79
CA ILE A 28 27.37 -4.85 -18.40
C ILE A 28 28.76 -5.50 -18.30
N THR A 29 28.92 -6.72 -18.79
CA THR A 29 30.19 -7.48 -18.68
C THR A 29 31.32 -6.86 -19.48
N LYS A 30 31.02 -6.20 -20.62
CA LYS A 30 32.00 -5.46 -21.41
C LYS A 30 32.50 -4.20 -20.70
N LEU A 31 31.60 -3.45 -20.05
CA LEU A 31 31.94 -2.18 -19.39
C LEU A 31 32.49 -2.40 -17.97
N PHE A 32 31.97 -3.40 -17.27
CA PHE A 32 32.27 -3.69 -15.85
C PHE A 32 32.54 -5.19 -15.66
N PRO A 33 33.66 -5.74 -16.16
CA PRO A 33 33.91 -7.19 -16.20
C PRO A 33 34.03 -7.84 -14.80
N PHE A 34 34.25 -7.05 -13.78
CA PHE A 34 34.37 -7.52 -12.37
C PHE A 34 33.17 -7.16 -11.48
N ALA A 35 32.10 -6.63 -12.08
CA ALA A 35 30.91 -6.26 -11.32
C ALA A 35 29.94 -7.44 -11.17
N ASP A 36 29.35 -7.59 -10.00
CA ASP A 36 28.12 -8.36 -9.87
C ASP A 36 26.95 -7.56 -10.42
N TYR A 37 25.91 -8.25 -10.93
CA TYR A 37 24.74 -7.55 -11.44
C TYR A 37 23.43 -8.27 -11.10
N PHE A 38 22.39 -7.46 -10.85
CA PHE A 38 21.03 -7.88 -10.60
C PHE A 38 20.09 -7.13 -11.56
N ILE A 39 19.30 -7.89 -12.32
CA ILE A 39 18.43 -7.35 -13.37
C ILE A 39 16.98 -7.67 -13.06
N SER A 40 16.16 -6.66 -12.77
CA SER A 40 14.71 -6.81 -12.69
C SER A 40 14.10 -6.66 -14.08
N THR A 41 13.42 -7.70 -14.55
CA THR A 41 12.80 -7.74 -15.89
C THR A 41 11.30 -7.51 -15.85
N ASP A 42 10.69 -7.47 -14.68
CA ASP A 42 9.25 -7.32 -14.46
C ASP A 42 8.90 -6.15 -13.53
N ASP A 43 7.62 -5.94 -13.31
CA ASP A 43 7.07 -5.05 -12.29
C ASP A 43 6.75 -5.88 -11.02
N ASP A 44 7.79 -6.42 -10.42
CA ASP A 44 7.75 -7.33 -9.28
C ASP A 44 8.49 -6.78 -8.05
N LEU A 45 8.76 -7.65 -7.08
CA LEU A 45 9.45 -7.33 -5.82
C LEU A 45 10.92 -6.92 -6.00
N TYR A 46 11.52 -7.25 -7.14
CA TYR A 46 12.91 -6.94 -7.47
C TYR A 46 13.08 -5.59 -8.14
N ARG A 47 11.98 -5.02 -8.69
CA ARG A 47 12.03 -3.74 -9.40
C ARG A 47 12.19 -2.57 -8.44
N LYS A 48 13.25 -1.76 -8.61
CA LYS A 48 13.43 -0.50 -7.89
C LYS A 48 12.19 0.40 -8.03
N PRO A 49 11.73 1.05 -6.97
CA PRO A 49 12.37 1.27 -5.67
C PRO A 49 12.22 0.16 -4.63
N MET A 50 11.59 -1.01 -4.95
CA MET A 50 11.61 -2.16 -4.05
C MET A 50 13.02 -2.74 -3.95
N ILE A 51 13.38 -3.23 -2.75
CA ILE A 51 14.76 -3.63 -2.45
C ILE A 51 15.03 -5.13 -2.61
N GLY A 52 14.16 -5.88 -3.33
CA GLY A 52 14.34 -7.32 -3.50
C GLY A 52 15.65 -7.71 -4.18
N MET A 53 16.19 -6.89 -5.12
CA MET A 53 17.54 -7.13 -5.66
C MET A 53 18.61 -6.96 -4.60
N PHE A 54 18.48 -5.97 -3.71
CA PHE A 54 19.40 -5.74 -2.60
C PHE A 54 19.31 -6.83 -1.54
N ASP A 55 18.09 -7.28 -1.19
CA ASP A 55 17.91 -8.41 -0.28
C ASP A 55 18.59 -9.67 -0.83
N LYS A 56 18.47 -9.91 -2.15
CA LYS A 56 19.15 -11.03 -2.80
C LYS A 56 20.67 -10.89 -2.78
N PHE A 57 21.17 -9.67 -2.96
CA PHE A 57 22.60 -9.39 -2.84
C PHE A 57 23.11 -9.67 -1.42
N THR A 58 22.42 -9.19 -0.39
CA THR A 58 22.81 -9.42 1.01
C THR A 58 22.66 -10.89 1.43
N GLU A 59 21.68 -11.60 0.91
CA GLU A 59 21.53 -13.04 1.13
C GLU A 59 22.74 -13.83 0.60
N LEU A 60 23.31 -13.42 -0.55
CA LEU A 60 24.45 -14.09 -1.19
C LEU A 60 25.80 -13.69 -0.61
N ASN A 61 25.94 -12.47 -0.10
CA ASN A 61 27.24 -11.91 0.31
C ASN A 61 27.36 -11.64 1.82
N GLY A 62 26.26 -11.82 2.58
CA GLY A 62 26.18 -11.41 3.99
C GLY A 62 26.01 -9.90 4.15
N GLU A 63 26.16 -9.43 5.39
CA GLU A 63 26.10 -8.01 5.70
C GLU A 63 27.37 -7.31 5.19
N VAL A 64 27.20 -6.28 4.36
CA VAL A 64 28.29 -5.49 3.79
C VAL A 64 28.28 -4.10 4.44
N LYS A 65 29.47 -3.65 4.87
CA LYS A 65 29.68 -2.32 5.46
C LYS A 65 30.19 -1.34 4.40
N ASP A 66 30.08 -0.05 4.70
CA ASP A 66 30.61 1.05 3.87
C ASP A 66 30.10 1.05 2.43
N MET A 67 28.78 0.87 2.28
CA MET A 67 28.10 0.92 0.99
C MET A 67 27.61 2.33 0.67
N PHE A 68 27.60 2.64 -0.61
CA PHE A 68 26.86 3.77 -1.17
C PHE A 68 26.27 3.37 -2.52
N TYR A 69 25.25 4.09 -2.95
CA TYR A 69 24.55 3.86 -4.20
C TYR A 69 24.64 5.10 -5.10
N VAL A 70 24.95 4.88 -6.37
CA VAL A 70 24.97 5.94 -7.40
C VAL A 70 23.90 5.65 -8.43
N GLY A 71 23.05 6.64 -8.73
CA GLY A 71 21.96 6.47 -9.68
C GLY A 71 21.46 7.78 -10.27
N ASP A 72 20.79 7.68 -11.42
CA ASP A 72 20.29 8.81 -12.21
C ASP A 72 18.78 9.08 -12.02
N ALA A 73 18.06 8.19 -11.36
CA ALA A 73 16.65 8.37 -11.08
C ALA A 73 16.43 8.96 -9.66
N ALA A 74 16.81 10.21 -9.50
CA ALA A 74 16.82 10.95 -8.21
C ALA A 74 15.64 11.92 -8.03
N GLY A 75 14.74 12.02 -9.05
CA GLY A 75 13.58 12.90 -9.01
C GLY A 75 13.87 14.37 -9.32
N ARG A 76 15.03 14.68 -9.89
CA ARG A 76 15.34 16.00 -10.44
C ARG A 76 14.38 16.34 -11.59
N LYS A 77 14.27 17.58 -11.97
CA LYS A 77 13.33 18.07 -13.00
C LYS A 77 13.34 17.25 -14.32
N ASN A 78 14.51 16.75 -14.72
CA ASN A 78 14.70 15.98 -15.95
C ASN A 78 14.76 14.46 -15.73
N ASP A 79 14.69 14.00 -14.50
CA ASP A 79 14.72 12.59 -14.19
C ASP A 79 13.36 11.95 -14.48
N HIS A 80 13.38 10.73 -14.98
CA HIS A 80 12.15 10.00 -15.31
C HIS A 80 11.43 9.41 -14.08
N SER A 81 12.09 9.36 -12.92
CA SER A 81 11.51 8.79 -11.69
C SER A 81 12.40 9.05 -10.45
N PHE A 82 11.89 8.63 -9.29
CA PHE A 82 12.60 8.57 -8.00
C PHE A 82 13.12 7.17 -7.68
N ALA A 83 13.25 6.29 -8.68
CA ALA A 83 13.46 4.87 -8.40
C ALA A 83 14.79 4.59 -7.70
N ASP A 84 15.86 5.32 -8.00
CA ASP A 84 17.18 5.10 -7.43
C ASP A 84 17.33 5.70 -6.04
N ILE A 85 16.92 6.96 -5.85
CA ILE A 85 16.99 7.60 -4.54
C ILE A 85 16.09 6.89 -3.53
N ASN A 86 14.87 6.49 -3.93
CA ASN A 86 13.97 5.73 -3.06
C ASN A 86 14.48 4.31 -2.80
N PHE A 87 15.15 3.67 -3.76
CA PHE A 87 15.80 2.38 -3.55
C PHE A 87 16.91 2.47 -2.47
N ALA A 88 17.79 3.45 -2.60
CA ALA A 88 18.85 3.69 -1.61
C ALA A 88 18.27 4.02 -0.23
N TYR A 89 17.26 4.89 -0.17
CA TYR A 89 16.54 5.21 1.06
C TYR A 89 15.93 3.97 1.72
N ASN A 90 15.22 3.14 0.95
CA ASN A 90 14.58 1.92 1.44
C ASN A 90 15.60 0.87 1.90
N ALA A 91 16.76 0.80 1.27
CA ALA A 91 17.87 -0.09 1.63
C ALA A 91 18.75 0.47 2.76
N ASN A 92 18.47 1.70 3.22
CA ASN A 92 19.28 2.43 4.21
C ASN A 92 20.75 2.57 3.77
N ILE A 93 20.98 2.97 2.53
CA ILE A 93 22.30 3.17 1.92
C ILE A 93 22.45 4.63 1.54
N LYS A 94 23.65 5.19 1.72
CA LYS A 94 23.95 6.56 1.25
C LYS A 94 23.80 6.65 -0.26
N PHE A 95 23.08 7.68 -0.73
CA PHE A 95 22.84 7.95 -2.14
C PHE A 95 23.71 9.10 -2.65
N PHE A 96 24.11 8.98 -3.90
CA PHE A 96 24.70 10.05 -4.70
C PHE A 96 24.06 10.03 -6.09
N THR A 97 23.86 11.18 -6.67
CA THR A 97 23.58 11.25 -8.10
C THR A 97 24.85 10.95 -8.90
N GLU A 98 24.69 10.62 -10.17
CA GLU A 98 25.85 10.47 -11.07
C GLU A 98 26.64 11.77 -11.17
N THR A 99 25.97 12.94 -11.16
CA THR A 99 26.61 14.26 -11.16
C THR A 99 27.47 14.44 -9.92
N GLU A 100 26.88 14.26 -8.72
CA GLU A 100 27.62 14.38 -7.47
C GLU A 100 28.83 13.46 -7.41
N TYR A 101 28.66 12.20 -7.83
CA TYR A 101 29.73 11.21 -7.73
C TYR A 101 30.90 11.48 -8.70
N PHE A 102 30.61 11.89 -9.96
CA PHE A 102 31.63 12.05 -10.98
C PHE A 102 32.20 13.47 -11.10
N THR A 103 31.41 14.50 -10.76
CA THR A 103 31.85 15.89 -10.88
C THR A 103 32.13 16.57 -9.53
N GLY A 104 31.59 16.05 -8.44
CA GLY A 104 31.64 16.66 -7.13
C GLY A 104 30.64 17.82 -6.93
N GLU A 105 29.82 18.12 -7.92
CA GLU A 105 28.76 19.12 -7.83
C GLU A 105 27.58 18.57 -7.03
N ILE A 106 27.18 19.30 -5.96
CA ILE A 106 26.12 18.81 -5.06
C ILE A 106 24.74 19.18 -5.62
N ASP A 107 23.88 18.17 -5.75
CA ASP A 107 22.47 18.34 -6.07
C ASP A 107 21.70 18.69 -4.76
N LEU A 108 21.40 20.00 -4.54
CA LEU A 108 20.85 20.48 -3.27
C LEU A 108 19.37 20.11 -3.04
N ASP A 109 18.59 19.84 -4.09
CA ASP A 109 17.13 19.73 -4.02
C ASP A 109 16.61 18.29 -4.22
N ILE A 110 17.44 17.27 -3.95
CA ILE A 110 17.03 15.87 -4.05
C ILE A 110 16.60 15.32 -2.70
N ALA A 111 15.44 14.65 -2.68
CA ALA A 111 14.95 13.92 -1.50
C ALA A 111 14.13 12.69 -1.93
N PRO A 112 14.13 11.62 -1.14
CA PRO A 112 13.23 10.49 -1.39
C PRO A 112 11.78 10.93 -1.46
N LEU A 113 11.05 10.51 -2.49
CA LEU A 113 9.62 10.76 -2.59
C LEU A 113 8.85 9.74 -1.73
N CYS A 114 8.34 10.20 -0.60
CA CYS A 114 7.51 9.41 0.29
C CYS A 114 6.16 10.13 0.44
N PRO A 115 5.02 9.46 0.20
CA PRO A 115 3.74 10.11 0.44
C PRO A 115 3.58 10.45 1.91
N GLU A 116 3.18 11.68 2.17
CA GLU A 116 2.83 12.13 3.50
C GLU A 116 1.31 12.19 3.66
N GLN A 117 0.87 12.05 4.89
CA GLN A 117 -0.53 12.21 5.23
C GLN A 117 -0.81 13.67 5.63
N GLU A 118 -1.65 14.34 4.85
CA GLU A 118 -2.10 15.68 5.17
C GLU A 118 -3.36 15.64 6.04
N GLY A 119 -3.40 16.44 7.08
CA GLY A 119 -4.56 16.62 7.94
C GLY A 119 -4.40 16.08 9.36
N LYS A 120 -5.43 16.36 10.18
CA LYS A 120 -5.45 15.91 11.58
C LYS A 120 -5.80 14.42 11.66
N VAL A 121 -4.87 13.64 12.16
CA VAL A 121 -5.06 12.21 12.43
C VAL A 121 -6.14 12.00 13.50
N ASN A 122 -7.01 11.02 13.26
CA ASN A 122 -8.04 10.62 14.21
C ASN A 122 -7.57 9.43 15.06
N LYS A 123 -8.00 9.41 16.31
CA LYS A 123 -7.78 8.26 17.20
C LYS A 123 -9.07 7.48 17.39
N ILE A 124 -8.99 6.16 17.40
CA ILE A 124 -10.15 5.29 17.66
C ILE A 124 -10.66 5.51 19.08
N SER A 125 -9.77 5.79 20.05
CA SER A 125 -10.14 6.13 21.43
C SER A 125 -11.10 7.31 21.56
N ASP A 126 -11.10 8.22 20.59
CA ASP A 126 -11.94 9.42 20.60
C ASP A 126 -13.34 9.15 19.99
N MET A 127 -13.57 7.93 19.52
CA MET A 127 -14.85 7.53 18.94
C MET A 127 -15.80 7.00 20.01
N LYS A 128 -17.12 7.27 19.81
CA LYS A 128 -18.14 6.62 20.65
C LYS A 128 -18.04 5.10 20.49
N LEU A 129 -18.04 4.39 21.62
CA LEU A 129 -18.17 2.94 21.64
C LEU A 129 -19.58 2.53 21.20
N TYR A 130 -19.62 1.54 20.33
CA TYR A 130 -20.81 0.76 19.98
C TYR A 130 -20.44 -0.71 20.16
N ASP A 131 -21.08 -1.39 21.09
CA ASP A 131 -20.79 -2.76 21.51
C ASP A 131 -21.83 -3.77 21.02
N GLN A 132 -22.97 -3.29 20.51
CA GLN A 132 -24.05 -4.06 19.91
C GLN A 132 -24.93 -3.19 19.01
N TYR A 133 -25.81 -3.79 18.22
CA TYR A 133 -26.81 -3.14 17.37
C TYR A 133 -26.25 -2.05 16.46
N VAL A 134 -25.10 -2.33 15.84
CA VAL A 134 -24.49 -1.38 14.91
C VAL A 134 -23.93 -2.06 13.69
N VAL A 135 -24.15 -1.44 12.51
CA VAL A 135 -23.51 -1.79 11.25
C VAL A 135 -22.62 -0.62 10.83
N PHE A 136 -21.32 -0.87 10.79
CA PHE A 136 -20.34 0.04 10.21
C PHE A 136 -20.21 -0.23 8.71
N ILE A 137 -20.44 0.78 7.88
CA ILE A 137 -20.19 0.72 6.44
C ILE A 137 -18.91 1.50 6.14
N MET A 138 -17.86 0.77 5.76
CA MET A 138 -16.57 1.37 5.43
C MET A 138 -16.59 1.95 4.02
N GLN A 139 -15.93 3.11 3.80
CA GLN A 139 -15.64 3.69 2.50
C GLN A 139 -14.18 4.10 2.42
N GLY A 140 -13.54 3.94 1.26
CA GLY A 140 -12.17 4.37 1.04
C GLY A 140 -11.46 3.56 -0.04
N PHE A 141 -10.33 4.08 -0.51
CA PHE A 141 -9.50 3.41 -1.51
C PHE A 141 -9.16 1.95 -1.16
N PRO A 142 -8.90 1.09 -2.14
CA PRO A 142 -8.22 -0.17 -1.88
C PRO A 142 -6.93 0.11 -1.09
N ALA A 143 -6.61 -0.73 -0.10
CA ALA A 143 -5.44 -0.57 0.79
C ALA A 143 -5.39 0.72 1.64
N SER A 144 -6.47 1.47 1.80
CA SER A 144 -6.50 2.71 2.59
C SER A 144 -6.46 2.52 4.12
N GLY A 145 -6.49 1.29 4.62
CA GLY A 145 -6.49 1.00 6.06
C GLY A 145 -7.84 0.61 6.67
N LYS A 146 -8.90 0.40 5.86
CA LYS A 146 -10.24 -0.01 6.35
C LYS A 146 -10.20 -1.23 7.27
N THR A 147 -9.61 -2.31 6.81
CA THR A 147 -9.48 -3.54 7.60
C THR A 147 -8.63 -3.35 8.87
N SER A 148 -7.61 -2.49 8.81
CA SER A 148 -6.78 -2.16 9.98
C SER A 148 -7.58 -1.38 11.02
N PHE A 149 -8.39 -0.41 10.58
CA PHE A 149 -9.33 0.30 11.43
C PHE A 149 -10.27 -0.66 12.16
N ILE A 150 -10.90 -1.60 11.43
CA ILE A 150 -11.83 -2.59 12.02
C ILE A 150 -11.13 -3.40 13.11
N LYS A 151 -9.97 -3.97 12.79
CA LYS A 151 -9.21 -4.78 13.76
C LYS A 151 -8.84 -4.00 15.02
N GLU A 152 -8.39 -2.76 14.84
CA GLU A 152 -8.01 -1.91 15.96
C GLU A 152 -9.21 -1.45 16.77
N TYR A 153 -10.34 -1.11 16.12
CA TYR A 153 -11.59 -0.75 16.80
C TYR A 153 -12.11 -1.90 17.66
N VAL A 154 -12.17 -3.12 17.12
CA VAL A 154 -12.60 -4.31 17.86
C VAL A 154 -11.69 -4.60 19.04
N LYS A 155 -10.36 -4.51 18.84
CA LYS A 155 -9.35 -4.75 19.87
C LYS A 155 -9.41 -3.73 21.01
N GLN A 156 -9.37 -2.43 20.69
CA GLN A 156 -9.36 -1.35 21.69
C GLN A 156 -10.63 -1.32 22.51
N ASN A 157 -11.76 -1.59 21.88
CA ASN A 157 -13.06 -1.59 22.55
C ASN A 157 -13.45 -2.96 23.14
N LYS A 158 -12.57 -3.98 23.04
CA LYS A 158 -12.77 -5.33 23.58
C LYS A 158 -14.10 -5.97 23.15
N ILE A 159 -14.53 -5.71 21.89
CA ILE A 159 -15.80 -6.20 21.36
C ILE A 159 -15.72 -7.72 21.21
N LYS A 160 -16.59 -8.44 21.93
CA LYS A 160 -16.60 -9.92 21.95
C LYS A 160 -17.39 -10.50 20.77
N ASN A 161 -18.51 -9.85 20.41
CA ASN A 161 -19.38 -10.31 19.33
C ASN A 161 -19.28 -9.34 18.14
N SER A 162 -18.40 -9.64 17.19
CA SER A 162 -18.22 -8.83 15.97
C SER A 162 -18.19 -9.68 14.73
N LEU A 163 -18.77 -9.16 13.64
CA LEU A 163 -18.83 -9.82 12.34
C LEU A 163 -18.18 -8.93 11.27
N HIS A 164 -17.18 -9.46 10.57
CA HIS A 164 -16.48 -8.77 9.50
C HIS A 164 -16.88 -9.36 8.15
N LEU A 165 -17.57 -8.58 7.33
CA LEU A 165 -18.10 -8.96 6.02
C LEU A 165 -17.42 -8.19 4.88
N SER A 166 -16.93 -8.92 3.89
CA SER A 166 -16.26 -8.35 2.72
C SER A 166 -16.56 -9.15 1.46
N ASN A 167 -16.62 -8.47 0.30
CA ASN A 167 -16.72 -9.13 -1.00
C ASN A 167 -15.48 -9.95 -1.36
N ASP A 168 -14.35 -9.74 -0.68
CA ASP A 168 -13.16 -10.58 -0.84
C ASP A 168 -13.36 -12.01 -0.31
N THR A 169 -14.28 -12.18 0.63
CA THR A 169 -14.56 -13.45 1.33
C THR A 169 -15.96 -13.99 1.10
N HIS A 170 -16.88 -13.15 0.62
CA HIS A 170 -18.29 -13.48 0.43
C HIS A 170 -18.80 -13.05 -0.94
N THR A 171 -19.61 -13.89 -1.59
CA THR A 171 -20.46 -13.42 -2.69
C THR A 171 -21.52 -12.46 -2.15
N LYS A 172 -22.05 -11.58 -2.99
CA LYS A 172 -23.12 -10.61 -2.58
C LYS A 172 -24.30 -11.30 -1.84
N SER A 173 -24.74 -12.46 -2.33
CA SER A 173 -25.85 -13.20 -1.71
C SER A 173 -25.48 -13.74 -0.33
N LYS A 174 -24.27 -14.32 -0.19
CA LYS A 174 -23.77 -14.81 1.11
C LYS A 174 -23.55 -13.68 2.09
N LEU A 175 -23.04 -12.52 1.64
CA LEU A 175 -22.85 -11.34 2.47
C LEU A 175 -24.19 -10.85 3.06
N LYS A 176 -25.25 -10.76 2.23
CA LYS A 176 -26.59 -10.36 2.69
C LYS A 176 -27.19 -11.33 3.70
N LYS A 177 -27.00 -12.64 3.50
CA LYS A 177 -27.45 -13.66 4.46
C LYS A 177 -26.67 -13.56 5.79
N ALA A 178 -25.36 -13.40 5.72
CA ALA A 178 -24.52 -13.25 6.91
C ALA A 178 -24.82 -11.95 7.66
N LEU A 179 -25.13 -10.86 6.95
CA LEU A 179 -25.57 -9.60 7.57
C LEU A 179 -26.83 -9.81 8.40
N LYS A 180 -27.88 -10.40 7.82
CA LYS A 180 -29.14 -10.67 8.55
C LYS A 180 -28.91 -11.55 9.76
N LYS A 181 -28.15 -12.64 9.61
CA LYS A 181 -27.83 -13.52 10.73
C LYS A 181 -27.04 -12.78 11.82
N GLY A 182 -26.05 -11.95 11.44
CA GLY A 182 -25.29 -11.16 12.42
C GLY A 182 -26.14 -10.15 13.17
N MET A 183 -27.21 -9.63 12.54
CA MET A 183 -28.21 -8.79 13.20
C MET A 183 -29.05 -9.58 14.21
N GLU A 184 -29.51 -10.78 13.84
CA GLU A 184 -30.22 -11.71 14.76
C GLU A 184 -29.34 -12.10 15.96
N ASP A 185 -28.01 -12.21 15.74
CA ASP A 185 -27.02 -12.54 16.78
C ASP A 185 -26.54 -11.29 17.57
N GLU A 186 -27.15 -10.12 17.39
CA GLU A 186 -26.84 -8.83 18.06
C GLU A 186 -25.36 -8.40 17.92
N ALA A 187 -24.73 -8.75 16.80
CA ALA A 187 -23.32 -8.47 16.57
C ALA A 187 -23.04 -7.02 16.18
N VAL A 188 -21.82 -6.55 16.49
CA VAL A 188 -21.23 -5.38 15.83
C VAL A 188 -20.74 -5.79 14.45
N ILE A 189 -21.34 -5.24 13.40
CA ILE A 189 -21.10 -5.69 12.01
C ILE A 189 -20.29 -4.65 11.26
N PHE A 190 -19.26 -5.11 10.54
CA PHE A 190 -18.41 -4.28 9.69
C PHE A 190 -18.52 -4.72 8.23
N ILE A 191 -18.95 -3.82 7.35
CA ILE A 191 -19.00 -4.02 5.89
C ILE A 191 -17.71 -3.45 5.28
N ASP A 192 -16.69 -4.28 5.10
CA ASP A 192 -15.34 -3.91 4.65
C ASP A 192 -15.21 -4.02 3.14
N ASN A 193 -15.82 -3.10 2.42
CA ASN A 193 -15.68 -2.94 0.99
C ASN A 193 -15.25 -1.51 0.66
N THR A 194 -14.93 -1.21 -0.61
CA THR A 194 -14.63 0.16 -1.03
C THR A 194 -15.85 1.07 -0.95
N ASN A 195 -17.06 0.53 -1.18
CA ASN A 195 -18.36 1.18 -1.08
C ASN A 195 -18.40 2.57 -1.73
N ALA A 196 -17.84 2.66 -2.95
CA ALA A 196 -17.60 3.92 -3.64
C ALA A 196 -18.87 4.67 -3.99
N THR A 197 -19.94 3.95 -4.35
CA THR A 197 -21.19 4.57 -4.83
C THR A 197 -22.33 4.46 -3.81
N LYS A 198 -23.29 5.39 -3.87
CA LYS A 198 -24.54 5.34 -3.11
C LYS A 198 -25.29 4.02 -3.35
N ASN A 199 -25.30 3.54 -4.60
CA ASN A 199 -25.95 2.28 -4.95
C ASN A 199 -25.30 1.07 -4.25
N ASN A 200 -23.97 1.05 -4.09
CA ASN A 200 -23.31 -0.02 -3.35
C ASN A 200 -23.70 -0.04 -1.87
N ARG A 201 -23.92 1.12 -1.27
CA ARG A 201 -24.30 1.27 0.13
C ARG A 201 -25.80 1.02 0.36
N LYS A 202 -26.64 1.46 -0.59
CA LYS A 202 -28.09 1.35 -0.50
C LYS A 202 -28.56 -0.08 -0.20
N GLU A 203 -28.03 -1.07 -0.91
CA GLU A 203 -28.42 -2.48 -0.70
C GLU A 203 -28.22 -2.97 0.75
N ILE A 204 -27.17 -2.49 1.40
CA ILE A 204 -26.88 -2.83 2.82
C ILE A 204 -27.79 -2.01 3.75
N ILE A 205 -27.88 -0.72 3.48
CA ILE A 205 -28.71 0.20 4.28
C ILE A 205 -30.18 -0.24 4.28
N ASP A 206 -30.72 -0.63 3.13
CA ASP A 206 -32.11 -1.10 3.00
C ASP A 206 -32.37 -2.38 3.84
N ILE A 207 -31.37 -3.26 3.96
CA ILE A 207 -31.49 -4.45 4.83
C ILE A 207 -31.54 -4.03 6.29
N VAL A 208 -30.62 -3.15 6.71
CA VAL A 208 -30.48 -2.76 8.12
C VAL A 208 -31.64 -1.90 8.60
N LYS A 209 -32.18 -1.02 7.75
CA LYS A 209 -33.35 -0.16 8.08
C LYS A 209 -34.65 -0.93 8.41
N ASN A 210 -34.74 -2.19 8.00
CA ASN A 210 -35.86 -3.04 8.36
C ASN A 210 -35.84 -3.45 9.83
N ASP A 211 -34.70 -3.25 10.51
CA ASP A 211 -34.52 -3.49 11.94
C ASP A 211 -34.32 -2.14 12.63
N LYS A 212 -35.25 -1.74 13.46
CA LYS A 212 -35.31 -0.41 14.12
C LYS A 212 -34.22 -0.24 15.19
N ASP A 213 -33.68 -1.35 15.71
CA ASP A 213 -32.73 -1.31 16.82
C ASP A 213 -31.28 -1.06 16.30
N TYR A 214 -31.02 -1.32 15.03
CA TYR A 214 -29.68 -1.17 14.46
C TYR A 214 -29.35 0.26 14.03
N ASN A 215 -28.22 0.76 14.50
CA ASN A 215 -27.61 2.00 13.99
C ASN A 215 -26.74 1.73 12.76
N ILE A 216 -26.75 2.64 11.80
CA ILE A 216 -25.91 2.60 10.62
C ILE A 216 -24.88 3.71 10.69
N ILE A 217 -23.60 3.35 10.79
CA ILE A 217 -22.50 4.29 10.90
C ILE A 217 -21.62 4.21 9.65
N GLY A 218 -21.50 5.30 8.92
CA GLY A 218 -20.57 5.43 7.81
C GLY A 218 -19.17 5.78 8.31
N ILE A 219 -18.16 5.02 7.91
CA ILE A 219 -16.74 5.33 8.18
C ILE A 219 -16.03 5.54 6.86
N HIS A 220 -15.74 6.78 6.54
CA HIS A 220 -14.92 7.14 5.38
C HIS A 220 -13.46 7.25 5.82
N ILE A 221 -12.63 6.28 5.38
CA ILE A 221 -11.18 6.32 5.57
C ILE A 221 -10.58 7.28 4.53
N THR A 222 -10.09 8.43 5.00
CA THR A 222 -9.68 9.56 4.15
C THR A 222 -8.22 9.50 3.69
N THR A 223 -7.58 8.35 3.81
CA THR A 223 -6.23 8.11 3.26
C THR A 223 -6.18 8.49 1.78
N SER A 224 -5.19 9.29 1.38
CA SER A 224 -5.02 9.71 -0.02
C SER A 224 -4.78 8.53 -0.96
N MET A 225 -5.00 8.73 -2.25
CA MET A 225 -4.75 7.70 -3.25
C MET A 225 -3.27 7.31 -3.32
N GLU A 226 -2.39 8.28 -3.20
CA GLU A 226 -0.93 8.12 -3.21
C GLU A 226 -0.47 7.29 -2.02
N MET A 227 -0.93 7.63 -0.83
CA MET A 227 -0.65 6.87 0.39
C MET A 227 -1.22 5.45 0.33
N ALA A 228 -2.43 5.28 -0.17
CA ALA A 228 -3.05 3.96 -0.33
C ALA A 228 -2.28 3.07 -1.34
N LYS A 229 -1.74 3.66 -2.41
CA LYS A 229 -0.84 2.97 -3.36
C LYS A 229 0.47 2.55 -2.70
N ALA A 230 1.09 3.44 -1.92
CA ALA A 230 2.32 3.14 -1.19
C ALA A 230 2.11 2.02 -0.16
N LEU A 231 1.02 2.08 0.61
CA LEU A 231 0.63 1.00 1.53
C LEU A 231 0.42 -0.34 0.82
N ASN A 232 -0.19 -0.32 -0.37
CA ASN A 232 -0.37 -1.55 -1.16
C ASN A 232 0.97 -2.14 -1.58
N LYS A 233 1.89 -1.33 -2.09
CA LYS A 233 3.23 -1.78 -2.46
C LYS A 233 4.00 -2.31 -1.25
N GLN A 234 3.94 -1.58 -0.12
CA GLN A 234 4.60 -1.99 1.12
C GLN A 234 4.08 -3.32 1.66
N ARG A 235 2.76 -3.50 1.78
CA ARG A 235 2.20 -4.77 2.27
C ARG A 235 2.48 -5.94 1.33
N TYR A 236 2.45 -5.70 0.01
CA TYR A 236 2.84 -6.68 -1.00
C TYR A 236 4.29 -7.10 -0.79
N TYR A 237 5.21 -6.12 -0.67
CA TYR A 237 6.62 -6.39 -0.43
C TYR A 237 6.85 -7.17 0.88
N ILE A 238 6.36 -6.65 2.01
CA ILE A 238 6.57 -7.26 3.33
C ILE A 238 6.01 -8.69 3.36
N SER A 239 4.79 -8.90 2.89
CA SER A 239 4.16 -10.23 2.96
C SER A 239 4.82 -11.29 2.09
N ASN A 240 5.59 -10.91 1.07
CA ASN A 240 6.23 -11.83 0.14
C ASN A 240 7.75 -11.98 0.36
N MET A 241 8.41 -10.99 0.99
CA MET A 241 9.87 -10.98 1.16
C MET A 241 10.33 -11.18 2.61
N ASP A 242 9.52 -10.78 3.59
CA ASP A 242 9.87 -10.96 5.00
C ASP A 242 9.69 -12.43 5.41
N LYS A 243 10.81 -13.13 5.63
CA LYS A 243 10.84 -14.54 6.05
C LYS A 243 10.14 -14.79 7.39
N ASN A 244 9.98 -13.76 8.22
CA ASN A 244 9.32 -13.82 9.53
C ASN A 244 7.83 -13.45 9.45
N TYR A 245 7.31 -13.05 8.28
CA TYR A 245 5.93 -12.66 8.12
C TYR A 245 5.01 -13.88 8.21
N LYS A 246 4.10 -13.88 9.18
CA LYS A 246 3.13 -14.97 9.44
C LYS A 246 1.68 -14.61 9.07
N GLY A 247 1.48 -13.44 8.45
CA GLY A 247 0.15 -12.94 8.10
C GLY A 247 -0.34 -13.41 6.72
N LYS A 248 -1.44 -12.80 6.27
CA LYS A 248 -1.98 -13.02 4.92
C LYS A 248 -0.99 -12.53 3.86
N ILE A 249 -0.70 -13.38 2.87
CA ILE A 249 0.06 -12.96 1.69
C ILE A 249 -0.82 -12.07 0.81
N TYR A 250 -0.30 -10.90 0.46
CA TYR A 250 -1.01 -9.91 -0.36
C TYR A 250 -0.53 -9.94 -1.80
N GLY A 251 -1.49 -9.90 -2.72
CA GLY A 251 -1.23 -9.58 -4.12
C GLY A 251 -1.11 -8.07 -4.35
N LYS A 252 -0.50 -7.69 -5.47
CA LYS A 252 -0.43 -6.30 -5.92
C LYS A 252 -1.79 -5.86 -6.49
N ILE A 253 -2.38 -4.81 -5.94
CA ILE A 253 -3.61 -4.23 -6.49
C ILE A 253 -3.26 -3.39 -7.71
N PRO A 254 -3.90 -3.63 -8.88
CA PRO A 254 -3.65 -2.86 -10.09
C PRO A 254 -4.04 -1.38 -9.93
N TYR A 255 -3.30 -0.48 -10.56
CA TYR A 255 -3.59 0.97 -10.52
C TYR A 255 -5.00 1.32 -11.01
N VAL A 256 -5.54 0.55 -11.95
CA VAL A 256 -6.89 0.74 -12.46
C VAL A 256 -7.95 0.68 -11.35
N ALA A 257 -7.75 -0.13 -10.30
CA ALA A 257 -8.69 -0.22 -9.18
C ALA A 257 -8.82 1.09 -8.40
N TYR A 258 -7.71 1.84 -8.27
CA TYR A 258 -7.72 3.16 -7.63
C TYR A 258 -8.42 4.21 -8.49
N ASN A 259 -8.17 4.20 -9.80
CA ASN A 259 -8.82 5.12 -10.75
C ASN A 259 -10.33 4.84 -10.83
N VAL A 260 -10.74 3.57 -10.84
CA VAL A 260 -12.16 3.18 -10.80
C VAL A 260 -12.82 3.65 -9.51
N PHE A 261 -12.17 3.50 -8.36
CA PHE A 261 -12.70 4.04 -7.12
C PHE A 261 -12.84 5.57 -7.19
N LYS A 262 -11.78 6.28 -7.62
CA LYS A 262 -11.77 7.74 -7.73
C LYS A 262 -12.88 8.27 -8.64
N SER A 263 -13.06 7.65 -9.82
CA SER A 263 -14.06 8.08 -10.79
C SER A 263 -15.51 7.78 -10.38
N ARG A 264 -15.71 6.78 -9.51
CA ARG A 264 -17.04 6.38 -9.03
C ARG A 264 -17.35 6.87 -7.62
N PHE A 265 -16.43 7.61 -7.00
CA PHE A 265 -16.59 8.04 -5.62
C PHE A 265 -17.77 8.99 -5.45
N GLU A 266 -18.73 8.58 -4.64
CA GLU A 266 -19.86 9.37 -4.18
C GLU A 266 -19.76 9.48 -2.65
N LYS A 267 -19.66 10.72 -2.14
CA LYS A 267 -19.59 10.99 -0.71
C LYS A 267 -20.80 10.39 0.02
N MET A 268 -20.57 9.87 1.22
CA MET A 268 -21.66 9.45 2.09
C MET A 268 -22.47 10.65 2.55
N GLU A 269 -23.80 10.52 2.55
CA GLU A 269 -24.74 11.55 2.97
C GLU A 269 -25.74 10.97 3.97
N LYS A 270 -26.22 11.79 4.92
CA LYS A 270 -27.17 11.35 5.95
C LYS A 270 -28.49 10.87 5.36
N GLU A 271 -28.89 11.47 4.25
CA GLU A 271 -30.11 11.17 3.48
C GLU A 271 -30.14 9.74 2.94
N GLU A 272 -28.97 9.08 2.79
CA GLU A 272 -28.91 7.66 2.47
C GLU A 272 -29.48 6.80 3.60
N GLY A 273 -29.44 7.30 4.85
CA GLY A 273 -29.96 6.64 6.02
C GLY A 273 -28.92 6.31 7.10
N PHE A 274 -27.78 6.98 7.06
CA PHE A 274 -26.79 6.89 8.12
C PHE A 274 -27.25 7.65 9.38
N ASN A 275 -27.14 7.03 10.55
CA ASN A 275 -27.30 7.70 11.83
C ASN A 275 -26.12 8.65 12.10
N LYS A 276 -24.91 8.26 11.66
CA LYS A 276 -23.69 9.06 11.76
C LYS A 276 -22.72 8.75 10.64
N ILE A 277 -21.99 9.76 10.19
CA ILE A 277 -20.88 9.62 9.23
C ILE A 277 -19.63 10.18 9.88
N ILE A 278 -18.54 9.44 9.82
CA ILE A 278 -17.24 9.79 10.39
C ILE A 278 -16.19 9.75 9.28
N ASN A 279 -15.54 10.88 9.06
CA ASN A 279 -14.29 10.91 8.27
C ASN A 279 -13.14 10.56 9.19
N PHE A 280 -12.41 9.51 8.87
CA PHE A 280 -11.34 8.99 9.69
C PHE A 280 -10.02 8.97 8.91
N LEU A 281 -9.05 9.75 9.37
CA LEU A 281 -7.68 9.76 8.88
C LEU A 281 -6.82 8.94 9.84
N PRO A 282 -6.41 7.69 9.46
CA PRO A 282 -5.57 6.86 10.33
C PRO A 282 -4.15 7.43 10.44
N ASP A 283 -3.47 7.19 11.57
CA ASP A 283 -2.03 7.44 11.69
C ASP A 283 -1.25 6.37 10.93
N ILE A 284 -0.72 6.73 9.78
CA ILE A 284 0.02 5.80 8.91
C ILE A 284 1.48 6.22 8.86
N LYS A 285 2.35 5.26 9.20
CA LYS A 285 3.80 5.38 9.02
C LYS A 285 4.25 4.34 7.99
N LEU A 286 4.83 4.82 6.92
CA LEU A 286 5.44 3.94 5.92
C LEU A 286 6.81 3.49 6.43
N LYS A 287 7.08 2.20 6.37
CA LYS A 287 8.42 1.63 6.59
C LYS A 287 9.29 1.81 5.34
N TYR A 288 8.67 1.80 4.16
CA TYR A 288 9.33 1.92 2.86
C TYR A 288 8.62 2.93 1.97
N CYS A 289 9.39 3.68 1.21
CA CYS A 289 8.91 4.65 0.22
C CYS A 289 8.86 4.02 -1.18
N PHE A 290 7.85 3.20 -1.43
CA PHE A 290 7.62 2.53 -2.71
C PHE A 290 6.67 3.35 -3.60
N VAL A 291 7.14 4.46 -4.13
CA VAL A 291 6.34 5.37 -4.98
C VAL A 291 6.60 5.15 -6.46
#